data_36feaf15d56604113920ab7a81b9ef7d
#
_entry.id   36feaf15d56604113920ab7a81b9ef7d
#
_cell.length_a   1.000
_cell.length_b   1.000
_cell.length_c   1.000
_cell.angle_alpha   90.00
_cell.angle_beta   90.00
_cell.angle_gamma   90.00
#
_symmetry.space_group_name_H-M   'P 1'
#
loop_
_entity.id
_entity.type
_entity.pdbx_description
1 polymer ?
#
loop_
_entity_poly.entity_id
_entity_poly.type
_entity_poly.pdbx_seq_one_letter_code
_entity_poly.pdbx_strand_id
1 'polypeptide(L)'
;GKAAFGSRDMPRVRTEWKGDNTDIYIRRTFVINDLDLTENIFLIYSHDDVFELYLNGEKLVATDLVWKNNVNLKLSDQAKKKLRNGKNVIAAHCHNTTGGSYVDFGLYREKKNAVTFENEAVQKSVDVLATSSYYTFTCGPVELDVVFTAPQLIDDLDLLSTPINYISYRVRPLDKKEHDVQFYIETTPVLAVNETTQPTIARTLSKNGISYVEAGTINQPICDRKGDLICADWGYVYLGSVNGAGKSISLGDYSGMKEAFVKNGTLASSKTKWITRREENTPAMAYVHNFGTVTKDGKDGFLMIGYDDIYSIEYMYEKRMGYWKHDGKVTIFDAFEKLRDNYQSIMERCRALDELIYSDAEKAGGKKYAEICSAAYRQVISAHKLFTDK
;
A
#
# COMPACT_ATOMS: atom_id res chain seq x y z
N GLY A 1 -16.74 15.25 -3.45
CA GLY A 1 -15.56 15.03 -2.64
C GLY A 1 -15.94 14.46 -1.29
N LYS A 2 -15.07 13.69 -0.71
CA LYS A 2 -15.21 13.15 0.65
C LYS A 2 -15.00 14.29 1.65
N ALA A 3 -15.86 14.41 2.64
CA ALA A 3 -15.79 15.44 3.66
C ALA A 3 -16.34 14.88 4.97
N ALA A 4 -15.46 14.61 5.90
CA ALA A 4 -15.82 14.18 7.24
C ALA A 4 -16.27 15.35 8.12
N PHE A 5 -17.01 15.04 9.15
CA PHE A 5 -17.34 15.92 10.27
C PHE A 5 -16.61 15.42 11.51
N GLY A 6 -16.09 16.31 12.34
CA GLY A 6 -15.39 15.92 13.56
C GLY A 6 -14.39 16.93 14.08
N SER A 7 -13.50 16.47 14.95
CA SER A 7 -12.39 17.28 15.47
C SER A 7 -11.40 17.61 14.35
N ARG A 8 -10.80 18.81 14.38
CA ARG A 8 -9.96 19.33 13.28
C ARG A 8 -8.72 18.51 12.96
N ASP A 9 -8.21 17.80 13.93
CA ASP A 9 -7.05 16.92 13.86
C ASP A 9 -7.34 15.57 13.19
N MET A 10 -8.63 15.24 13.02
CA MET A 10 -9.05 14.00 12.39
C MET A 10 -8.97 14.07 10.85
N PRO A 11 -8.66 12.96 10.16
CA PRO A 11 -8.54 12.90 8.71
C PRO A 11 -9.78 13.40 7.96
N ARG A 12 -9.59 14.12 6.86
CA ARG A 12 -10.65 14.58 5.93
C ARG A 12 -11.70 15.50 6.53
N VAL A 13 -11.60 15.94 7.79
CA VAL A 13 -12.55 16.82 8.41
C VAL A 13 -12.60 18.15 7.65
N ARG A 14 -13.80 18.53 7.18
CA ARG A 14 -14.11 19.79 6.52
C ARG A 14 -15.07 20.65 7.32
N THR A 15 -15.83 20.00 8.18
CA THR A 15 -16.76 20.67 9.08
C THR A 15 -16.44 20.24 10.49
N GLU A 16 -16.05 21.19 11.31
CA GLU A 16 -15.75 20.93 12.71
C GLU A 16 -17.05 20.61 13.47
N TRP A 17 -17.04 19.49 14.16
CA TRP A 17 -18.02 19.07 15.14
C TRP A 17 -17.26 18.48 16.32
N LYS A 18 -17.44 19.04 17.48
CA LYS A 18 -16.73 18.64 18.69
C LYS A 18 -17.54 18.96 19.95
N GLY A 19 -17.13 18.38 21.04
CA GLY A 19 -17.67 18.56 22.37
C GLY A 19 -18.19 17.26 22.93
N ASP A 20 -18.05 17.13 24.25
CA ASP A 20 -18.54 15.97 24.96
C ASP A 20 -20.06 15.97 24.99
N ASN A 21 -20.64 14.77 24.92
CA ASN A 21 -22.08 14.55 24.97
C ASN A 21 -22.86 15.35 23.92
N THR A 22 -22.37 15.33 22.68
CA THR A 22 -22.97 16.06 21.54
C THR A 22 -23.41 15.10 20.44
N ASP A 23 -24.44 15.53 19.69
CA ASP A 23 -24.99 14.79 18.56
C ASP A 23 -24.77 15.52 17.25
N ILE A 24 -24.56 14.75 16.17
CA ILE A 24 -24.64 15.24 14.82
C ILE A 24 -25.63 14.43 13.98
N TYR A 25 -26.47 15.11 13.23
CA TYR A 25 -27.41 14.54 12.27
C TYR A 25 -27.03 14.98 10.86
N ILE A 26 -26.72 14.00 10.01
CA ILE A 26 -26.29 14.25 8.63
C ILE A 26 -27.29 13.63 7.67
N ARG A 27 -27.68 14.39 6.65
CA ARG A 27 -28.57 13.91 5.59
C ARG A 27 -28.09 14.41 4.24
N ARG A 28 -27.95 13.47 3.29
CA ARG A 28 -27.58 13.79 1.92
C ARG A 28 -28.47 13.10 0.92
N THR A 29 -28.90 13.87 -0.08
CA THR A 29 -29.54 13.34 -1.27
C THR A 29 -28.50 13.14 -2.36
N PHE A 30 -28.58 11.99 -3.07
CA PHE A 30 -27.73 11.69 -4.22
C PHE A 30 -28.55 11.01 -5.32
N VAL A 31 -28.01 11.00 -6.53
CA VAL A 31 -28.69 10.43 -7.71
C VAL A 31 -27.87 9.29 -8.27
N ILE A 32 -28.52 8.17 -8.56
CA ILE A 32 -27.94 7.05 -9.29
C ILE A 32 -28.69 6.96 -10.63
N ASN A 33 -27.97 6.97 -11.74
CA ASN A 33 -28.57 6.90 -13.08
C ASN A 33 -28.46 5.52 -13.73
N ASP A 34 -27.54 4.69 -13.24
CA ASP A 34 -27.16 3.40 -13.83
C ASP A 34 -27.03 2.32 -12.76
N LEU A 35 -28.09 2.18 -11.93
CA LEU A 35 -28.11 1.20 -10.86
C LEU A 35 -28.15 -0.22 -11.43
N ASP A 36 -27.13 -1.01 -11.13
CA ASP A 36 -27.09 -2.45 -11.36
C ASP A 36 -27.03 -3.18 -10.01
N LEU A 37 -28.11 -3.86 -9.63
CA LEU A 37 -28.21 -4.59 -8.36
C LEU A 37 -27.35 -5.88 -8.35
N THR A 38 -26.83 -6.30 -9.50
CA THR A 38 -25.89 -7.45 -9.58
C THR A 38 -24.49 -7.06 -9.16
N GLU A 39 -24.16 -5.77 -9.16
CA GLU A 39 -22.86 -5.27 -8.71
C GLU A 39 -22.71 -5.39 -7.19
N ASN A 40 -21.45 -5.52 -6.77
CA ASN A 40 -21.11 -5.39 -5.36
C ASN A 40 -21.14 -3.90 -4.98
N ILE A 41 -21.97 -3.58 -4.00
CA ILE A 41 -22.10 -2.23 -3.45
C ILE A 41 -21.66 -2.29 -1.98
N PHE A 42 -20.81 -1.36 -1.61
CA PHE A 42 -20.21 -1.27 -0.27
C PHE A 42 -20.62 0.03 0.39
N LEU A 43 -20.86 -0.04 1.68
CA LEU A 43 -20.90 1.10 2.57
C LEU A 43 -19.55 1.15 3.32
N ILE A 44 -18.80 2.24 3.13
CA ILE A 44 -17.58 2.47 3.90
C ILE A 44 -17.87 3.58 4.89
N TYR A 45 -17.60 3.34 6.17
CA TYR A 45 -17.89 4.31 7.23
C TYR A 45 -16.84 4.28 8.34
N SER A 46 -16.71 5.42 8.99
CA SER A 46 -15.93 5.64 10.21
C SER A 46 -16.73 6.48 11.17
N HIS A 47 -16.65 6.22 12.46
CA HIS A 47 -17.35 7.00 13.48
C HIS A 47 -16.71 6.87 14.85
N ASP A 48 -17.06 7.82 15.72
CA ASP A 48 -16.73 7.93 17.12
C ASP A 48 -17.88 8.67 17.81
N ASP A 49 -18.61 8.15 18.72
CA ASP A 49 -18.75 6.87 19.41
C ASP A 49 -19.92 6.02 18.88
N VAL A 50 -21.19 6.38 19.28
CA VAL A 50 -22.42 5.69 18.86
C VAL A 50 -22.83 6.17 17.48
N PHE A 51 -23.17 5.22 16.60
CA PHE A 51 -23.46 5.55 15.21
C PHE A 51 -24.65 4.77 14.64
N GLU A 52 -25.51 5.48 13.94
CA GLU A 52 -26.58 4.90 13.16
C GLU A 52 -26.55 5.43 11.73
N LEU A 53 -26.78 4.54 10.74
CA LEU A 53 -26.83 4.93 9.34
C LEU A 53 -28.06 4.35 8.65
N TYR A 54 -28.70 5.19 7.85
CA TYR A 54 -29.96 4.89 7.14
C TYR A 54 -29.83 5.13 5.65
N LEU A 55 -30.40 4.24 4.85
CA LEU A 55 -30.54 4.37 3.40
C LEU A 55 -32.02 4.33 3.03
N ASN A 56 -32.50 5.42 2.40
CA ASN A 56 -33.91 5.57 2.02
C ASN A 56 -34.90 5.26 3.15
N GLY A 57 -34.55 5.59 4.38
CA GLY A 57 -35.34 5.42 5.59
C GLY A 57 -35.16 4.07 6.29
N GLU A 58 -34.38 3.16 5.75
CA GLU A 58 -34.06 1.87 6.39
C GLU A 58 -32.71 1.93 7.10
N LYS A 59 -32.68 1.48 8.34
CA LYS A 59 -31.45 1.41 9.15
C LYS A 59 -30.55 0.30 8.64
N LEU A 60 -29.33 0.65 8.19
CA LEU A 60 -28.32 -0.30 7.71
C LEU A 60 -27.27 -0.63 8.77
N VAL A 61 -26.94 0.34 9.63
CA VAL A 61 -25.90 0.21 10.65
C VAL A 61 -26.44 0.78 11.96
N ALA A 62 -26.17 0.10 13.04
CA ALA A 62 -26.25 0.62 14.41
C ALA A 62 -25.03 0.08 15.17
N THR A 63 -24.35 0.92 15.91
CA THR A 63 -23.22 0.55 16.77
C THR A 63 -23.44 1.08 18.17
N ASP A 64 -22.87 0.38 19.14
CA ASP A 64 -22.78 0.86 20.50
C ASP A 64 -21.60 1.84 20.64
N LEU A 65 -21.26 2.17 21.89
CA LEU A 65 -20.15 3.04 22.26
C LEU A 65 -18.81 2.45 21.82
N VAL A 66 -18.39 2.73 20.59
CA VAL A 66 -17.18 2.19 19.99
C VAL A 66 -16.65 3.10 18.87
N TRP A 67 -15.34 3.31 18.85
CA TRP A 67 -14.67 3.90 17.71
C TRP A 67 -14.46 2.85 16.58
N LYS A 68 -14.83 3.20 15.37
CA LYS A 68 -14.63 2.39 14.15
C LYS A 68 -14.01 3.23 13.05
N ASN A 69 -13.02 2.66 12.36
CA ASN A 69 -12.36 3.33 11.24
C ASN A 69 -12.38 2.46 9.98
N ASN A 70 -12.76 3.07 8.86
CA ASN A 70 -12.77 2.44 7.53
C ASN A 70 -13.48 1.07 7.49
N VAL A 71 -14.60 0.92 8.19
CA VAL A 71 -15.40 -0.30 8.12
C VAL A 71 -15.95 -0.44 6.71
N ASN A 72 -15.63 -1.54 6.06
CA ASN A 72 -16.11 -1.86 4.72
C ASN A 72 -17.23 -2.91 4.83
N LEU A 73 -18.47 -2.46 4.68
CA LEU A 73 -19.66 -3.29 4.75
C LEU A 73 -20.22 -3.54 3.35
N LYS A 74 -20.12 -4.78 2.85
CA LYS A 74 -20.82 -5.19 1.64
C LYS A 74 -22.32 -5.21 1.89
N LEU A 75 -23.08 -4.47 1.08
CA LEU A 75 -24.54 -4.46 1.21
C LEU A 75 -25.12 -5.82 0.84
N SER A 76 -26.04 -6.32 1.69
CA SER A 76 -26.85 -7.49 1.38
C SER A 76 -27.79 -7.22 0.19
N ASP A 77 -28.26 -8.26 -0.47
CA ASP A 77 -29.22 -8.11 -1.57
C ASP A 77 -30.52 -7.43 -1.12
N GLN A 78 -30.92 -7.61 0.14
CA GLN A 78 -32.05 -6.91 0.71
C GLN A 78 -31.78 -5.40 0.84
N ALA A 79 -30.62 -5.02 1.31
CA ALA A 79 -30.21 -3.61 1.42
C ALA A 79 -30.05 -2.96 0.04
N LYS A 80 -29.48 -3.68 -0.94
CA LYS A 80 -29.35 -3.19 -2.33
C LYS A 80 -30.72 -2.87 -2.97
N LYS A 81 -31.76 -3.68 -2.70
CA LYS A 81 -33.12 -3.43 -3.19
C LYS A 81 -33.78 -2.14 -2.70
N LYS A 82 -33.20 -1.48 -1.68
CA LYS A 82 -33.63 -0.16 -1.21
C LYS A 82 -33.10 0.99 -2.06
N LEU A 83 -32.02 0.75 -2.83
CA LEU A 83 -31.52 1.71 -3.80
C LEU A 83 -32.49 1.85 -4.99
N ARG A 84 -32.48 3.03 -5.62
CA ARG A 84 -33.35 3.36 -6.76
C ARG A 84 -32.53 4.06 -7.85
N ASN A 85 -32.87 3.81 -9.10
CA ASN A 85 -32.49 4.77 -10.13
C ASN A 85 -33.16 6.10 -9.84
N GLY A 86 -32.43 7.21 -10.00
CA GLY A 86 -32.85 8.52 -9.59
C GLY A 86 -32.46 8.86 -8.14
N LYS A 87 -33.32 9.57 -7.45
CA LYS A 87 -33.06 10.18 -6.15
C LYS A 87 -33.04 9.17 -5.01
N ASN A 88 -31.94 9.17 -4.25
CA ASN A 88 -31.76 8.41 -3.02
C ASN A 88 -31.37 9.35 -1.86
N VAL A 89 -31.59 8.88 -0.64
CA VAL A 89 -31.22 9.62 0.58
C VAL A 89 -30.41 8.72 1.48
N ILE A 90 -29.25 9.17 1.91
CA ILE A 90 -28.46 8.58 2.99
C ILE A 90 -28.48 9.55 4.18
N ALA A 91 -28.67 9.00 5.38
CA ALA A 91 -28.70 9.79 6.61
C ALA A 91 -27.95 9.06 7.72
N ALA A 92 -27.31 9.81 8.59
CA ALA A 92 -26.59 9.29 9.74
C ALA A 92 -26.85 10.12 10.98
N HIS A 93 -26.82 9.46 12.12
CA HIS A 93 -26.74 10.04 13.44
C HIS A 93 -25.46 9.53 14.11
N CYS A 94 -24.69 10.42 14.72
CA CYS A 94 -23.54 10.07 15.51
C CYS A 94 -23.58 10.84 16.81
N HIS A 95 -23.36 10.14 17.93
CA HIS A 95 -23.29 10.72 19.27
C HIS A 95 -21.88 10.57 19.82
N ASN A 96 -21.25 11.69 20.15
CA ASN A 96 -19.94 11.74 20.79
C ASN A 96 -20.12 11.85 22.31
N THR A 97 -19.63 10.87 23.08
CA THR A 97 -19.71 10.89 24.54
C THR A 97 -18.62 11.77 25.14
N THR A 98 -17.38 11.59 24.73
CA THR A 98 -16.25 12.36 25.25
C THR A 98 -15.05 12.26 24.30
N GLY A 99 -14.17 13.24 24.35
CA GLY A 99 -12.92 13.25 23.57
C GLY A 99 -13.05 13.74 22.14
N GLY A 100 -12.34 13.07 21.21
CA GLY A 100 -12.41 13.36 19.79
C GLY A 100 -13.73 12.90 19.20
N SER A 101 -14.25 13.64 18.23
CA SER A 101 -15.47 13.25 17.49
C SER A 101 -15.17 13.03 16.03
N TYR A 102 -15.80 12.04 15.42
CA TYR A 102 -15.60 11.74 14.00
C TYR A 102 -16.78 11.02 13.36
N VAL A 103 -17.14 11.44 12.16
CA VAL A 103 -18.05 10.69 11.30
C VAL A 103 -17.76 10.93 9.83
N ASP A 104 -17.56 9.87 9.08
CA ASP A 104 -17.45 9.85 7.61
C ASP A 104 -18.14 8.59 7.08
N PHE A 105 -18.85 8.71 5.97
CA PHE A 105 -19.48 7.58 5.33
C PHE A 105 -19.76 7.81 3.85
N GLY A 106 -19.79 6.73 3.07
CA GLY A 106 -20.10 6.79 1.65
C GLY A 106 -20.51 5.45 1.08
N LEU A 107 -21.29 5.50 0.00
CA LEU A 107 -21.62 4.33 -0.82
C LEU A 107 -20.65 4.24 -1.99
N TYR A 108 -20.15 3.05 -2.23
CA TYR A 108 -19.21 2.72 -3.28
C TYR A 108 -19.72 1.52 -4.05
N ARG A 109 -19.53 1.51 -5.34
CA ARG A 109 -19.67 0.31 -6.15
C ARG A 109 -18.30 -0.22 -6.54
N GLU A 110 -18.19 -1.52 -6.58
CA GLU A 110 -16.99 -2.16 -7.09
C GLU A 110 -16.85 -1.82 -8.58
N LYS A 111 -15.71 -1.28 -8.96
CA LYS A 111 -15.40 -1.09 -10.37
C LYS A 111 -15.23 -2.50 -10.96
N LYS A 112 -16.08 -2.89 -11.91
CA LYS A 112 -15.86 -4.12 -12.67
C LYS A 112 -14.47 -4.04 -13.30
N ASN A 113 -13.58 -4.94 -12.89
CA ASN A 113 -12.29 -5.05 -13.56
C ASN A 113 -12.58 -5.42 -15.02
N ALA A 114 -12.06 -4.62 -15.95
CA ALA A 114 -12.14 -4.93 -17.37
C ALA A 114 -11.38 -6.22 -17.74
N VAL A 115 -10.59 -6.73 -16.78
CA VAL A 115 -9.76 -7.93 -16.93
C VAL A 115 -10.26 -9.01 -16.00
N THR A 116 -10.68 -10.12 -16.58
CA THR A 116 -10.99 -11.34 -15.84
C THR A 116 -9.76 -12.24 -15.90
N PHE A 117 -9.26 -12.65 -14.74
CA PHE A 117 -8.24 -13.69 -14.65
C PHE A 117 -8.94 -15.05 -14.72
N GLU A 118 -8.49 -15.92 -15.60
CA GLU A 118 -9.08 -17.25 -15.78
C GLU A 118 -8.78 -18.18 -14.60
N ASN A 119 -7.63 -17.98 -13.96
CA ASN A 119 -7.16 -18.81 -12.87
C ASN A 119 -6.61 -17.95 -11.73
N GLU A 120 -6.77 -18.45 -10.53
CA GLU A 120 -6.18 -17.87 -9.32
C GLU A 120 -4.98 -18.69 -8.85
N ALA A 121 -3.94 -18.00 -8.36
CA ALA A 121 -2.84 -18.66 -7.69
C ALA A 121 -3.25 -19.18 -6.30
N VAL A 122 -2.75 -20.34 -5.93
CA VAL A 122 -2.99 -20.91 -4.59
C VAL A 122 -1.80 -20.63 -3.71
N GLN A 123 -1.99 -19.87 -2.64
CA GLN A 123 -0.96 -19.66 -1.62
C GLN A 123 -0.72 -20.98 -0.87
N LYS A 124 0.52 -21.43 -0.88
CA LYS A 124 0.97 -22.68 -0.21
C LYS A 124 1.50 -22.41 1.20
N SER A 125 2.29 -21.37 1.34
CA SER A 125 2.88 -20.98 2.61
C SER A 125 3.07 -19.49 2.73
N VAL A 126 3.18 -19.03 3.96
CA VAL A 126 3.68 -17.71 4.35
C VAL A 126 4.51 -17.89 5.61
N ASP A 127 5.73 -17.36 5.58
CA ASP A 127 6.61 -17.29 6.74
C ASP A 127 7.05 -15.84 6.94
N VAL A 128 6.80 -15.29 8.14
CA VAL A 128 7.12 -13.92 8.49
C VAL A 128 8.25 -13.92 9.50
N LEU A 129 9.44 -13.57 9.03
CA LEU A 129 10.66 -13.49 9.85
C LEU A 129 11.03 -12.04 10.16
N ALA A 130 12.13 -11.82 10.85
CA ALA A 130 12.53 -10.52 11.35
C ALA A 130 12.76 -9.48 10.23
N THR A 131 13.41 -9.83 9.14
CA THR A 131 13.69 -8.94 8.01
C THR A 131 12.87 -9.25 6.77
N SER A 132 12.40 -10.49 6.62
CA SER A 132 11.80 -10.97 5.37
C SER A 132 10.46 -11.67 5.58
N SER A 133 9.56 -11.53 4.59
CA SER A 133 8.32 -12.32 4.47
C SER A 133 8.39 -13.16 3.22
N TYR A 134 8.27 -14.46 3.39
CA TYR A 134 8.38 -15.47 2.34
C TYR A 134 7.00 -15.99 1.98
N TYR A 135 6.66 -15.94 0.71
CA TYR A 135 5.41 -16.47 0.17
C TYR A 135 5.69 -17.48 -0.92
N THR A 136 4.99 -18.61 -0.91
CA THR A 136 5.01 -19.59 -2.00
C THR A 136 3.61 -19.77 -2.55
N PHE A 137 3.48 -19.68 -3.88
CA PHE A 137 2.23 -19.84 -4.62
C PHE A 137 2.38 -20.94 -5.67
N THR A 138 1.28 -21.68 -5.87
CA THR A 138 1.11 -22.52 -7.07
C THR A 138 0.30 -21.72 -8.10
N CYS A 139 0.89 -21.52 -9.28
CA CYS A 139 0.30 -20.80 -10.41
C CYS A 139 0.16 -21.77 -11.59
N GLY A 140 -0.87 -22.64 -11.58
CA GLY A 140 -0.98 -23.74 -12.53
C GLY A 140 0.19 -24.72 -12.42
N PRO A 141 0.96 -24.98 -13.52
CA PRO A 141 2.11 -25.88 -13.51
C PRO A 141 3.40 -25.24 -12.97
N VAL A 142 3.35 -23.98 -12.51
CA VAL A 142 4.53 -23.22 -12.05
C VAL A 142 4.36 -22.86 -10.58
N GLU A 143 5.46 -22.96 -9.83
CA GLU A 143 5.57 -22.40 -8.49
C GLU A 143 6.21 -21.02 -8.55
N LEU A 144 5.66 -20.10 -7.78
CA LEU A 144 6.18 -18.73 -7.60
C LEU A 144 6.51 -18.53 -6.13
N ASP A 145 7.78 -18.29 -5.85
CA ASP A 145 8.23 -17.76 -4.57
C ASP A 145 8.36 -16.24 -4.67
N VAL A 146 7.83 -15.51 -3.68
CA VAL A 146 7.98 -14.05 -3.53
C VAL A 146 8.48 -13.73 -2.14
N VAL A 147 9.53 -12.93 -2.04
CA VAL A 147 10.13 -12.51 -0.77
C VAL A 147 10.16 -11.00 -0.69
N PHE A 148 9.50 -10.45 0.31
CA PHE A 148 9.59 -9.03 0.65
C PHE A 148 10.62 -8.86 1.76
N THR A 149 11.72 -8.16 1.48
CA THR A 149 12.82 -7.95 2.44
C THR A 149 13.01 -6.47 2.73
N ALA A 150 12.92 -6.11 4.01
CA ALA A 150 13.38 -4.84 4.54
C ALA A 150 14.73 -5.09 5.25
N PRO A 151 15.87 -4.53 4.77
CA PRO A 151 17.19 -4.82 5.34
C PRO A 151 17.40 -4.13 6.69
N GLN A 152 16.65 -4.55 7.69
CA GLN A 152 16.66 -3.98 9.05
C GLN A 152 17.81 -4.55 9.89
N LEU A 153 19.04 -4.33 9.44
CA LEU A 153 20.28 -4.84 10.04
C LEU A 153 20.82 -3.83 11.05
N ILE A 154 20.67 -4.12 12.35
CA ILE A 154 21.03 -3.21 13.45
C ILE A 154 22.56 -2.96 13.60
N ASP A 155 23.36 -3.78 12.97
CA ASP A 155 24.82 -3.65 12.91
C ASP A 155 25.30 -2.70 11.78
N ASP A 156 24.37 -2.15 10.97
CA ASP A 156 24.66 -1.29 9.82
C ASP A 156 23.64 -0.15 9.77
N LEU A 157 23.95 0.97 10.42
CA LEU A 157 23.02 2.11 10.55
C LEU A 157 22.69 2.76 9.20
N ASP A 158 23.60 2.74 8.25
CA ASP A 158 23.34 3.23 6.91
C ASP A 158 22.26 2.40 6.23
N LEU A 159 22.43 1.08 6.26
CA LEU A 159 21.48 0.17 5.64
C LEU A 159 20.13 0.14 6.40
N LEU A 160 20.19 0.13 7.74
CA LEU A 160 19.03 0.18 8.62
C LEU A 160 18.15 1.40 8.35
N SER A 161 18.77 2.56 8.13
CA SER A 161 18.07 3.83 7.90
C SER A 161 17.66 4.05 6.43
N THR A 162 18.23 3.29 5.49
CA THR A 162 17.93 3.43 4.06
C THR A 162 16.51 2.92 3.75
N PRO A 163 15.59 3.77 3.27
CA PRO A 163 14.18 3.42 3.12
C PRO A 163 13.91 2.71 1.77
N ILE A 164 14.66 1.65 1.49
CA ILE A 164 14.54 0.84 0.27
C ILE A 164 14.43 -0.63 0.64
N ASN A 165 13.42 -1.29 0.10
CA ASN A 165 13.12 -2.69 0.31
C ASN A 165 13.23 -3.46 -0.99
N TYR A 166 13.51 -4.77 -0.89
CA TYR A 166 13.53 -5.66 -2.03
C TYR A 166 12.22 -6.44 -2.15
N ILE A 167 11.83 -6.68 -3.40
CA ILE A 167 10.82 -7.67 -3.78
C ILE A 167 11.54 -8.68 -4.67
N SER A 168 11.93 -9.80 -4.08
CA SER A 168 12.64 -10.88 -4.78
C SER A 168 11.63 -11.94 -5.18
N TYR A 169 11.83 -12.58 -6.32
CA TYR A 169 10.93 -13.62 -6.79
C TYR A 169 11.70 -14.71 -7.55
N ARG A 170 11.18 -15.92 -7.48
CA ARG A 170 11.68 -17.08 -8.23
C ARG A 170 10.52 -17.89 -8.79
N VAL A 171 10.68 -18.36 -10.02
CA VAL A 171 9.70 -19.24 -10.68
C VAL A 171 10.36 -20.55 -11.06
N ARG A 172 9.62 -21.66 -10.90
CA ARG A 172 10.07 -23.00 -11.29
C ARG A 172 8.91 -23.90 -11.71
N PRO A 173 9.09 -24.79 -12.70
CA PRO A 173 8.08 -25.77 -13.07
C PRO A 173 7.85 -26.80 -11.97
N LEU A 174 6.59 -27.21 -11.78
CA LEU A 174 6.18 -28.30 -10.88
C LEU A 174 6.10 -29.66 -11.58
N ASP A 175 5.86 -29.65 -12.89
CA ASP A 175 5.60 -30.85 -13.70
C ASP A 175 6.81 -31.33 -14.54
N LYS A 176 7.99 -30.79 -14.27
CA LYS A 176 9.27 -31.09 -14.97
C LYS A 176 9.30 -30.73 -16.45
N LYS A 177 8.28 -30.03 -16.97
CA LYS A 177 8.26 -29.50 -18.33
C LYS A 177 8.78 -28.06 -18.37
N GLU A 178 9.05 -27.59 -19.55
CA GLU A 178 9.38 -26.18 -19.79
C GLU A 178 8.11 -25.37 -19.95
N HIS A 179 8.10 -24.15 -19.39
CA HIS A 179 6.98 -23.22 -19.46
C HIS A 179 7.46 -21.83 -19.78
N ASP A 180 6.74 -21.10 -20.64
CA ASP A 180 6.95 -19.67 -20.81
C ASP A 180 6.27 -18.93 -19.67
N VAL A 181 7.06 -18.16 -18.91
CA VAL A 181 6.61 -17.53 -17.67
C VAL A 181 6.86 -16.03 -17.72
N GLN A 182 5.88 -15.29 -17.24
CA GLN A 182 5.96 -13.86 -17.02
C GLN A 182 5.49 -13.52 -15.60
N PHE A 183 6.24 -12.64 -14.95
CA PHE A 183 5.90 -12.11 -13.64
C PHE A 183 5.45 -10.66 -13.78
N TYR A 184 4.31 -10.32 -13.17
CA TYR A 184 3.76 -8.97 -13.13
C TYR A 184 3.53 -8.55 -11.69
N ILE A 185 3.90 -7.33 -11.36
CA ILE A 185 3.55 -6.68 -10.09
C ILE A 185 3.29 -5.19 -10.33
N GLU A 186 2.37 -4.63 -9.58
CA GLU A 186 2.05 -3.20 -9.64
C GLU A 186 1.84 -2.60 -8.25
N THR A 187 2.02 -1.31 -8.19
CA THR A 187 1.60 -0.45 -7.08
C THR A 187 1.01 0.84 -7.61
N THR A 188 0.58 1.72 -6.72
CA THR A 188 -0.03 3.01 -7.06
C THR A 188 0.58 4.14 -6.24
N PRO A 189 0.42 5.41 -6.65
CA PRO A 189 0.82 6.57 -5.85
C PRO A 189 0.19 6.68 -4.47
N VAL A 190 -0.80 5.83 -4.15
CA VAL A 190 -1.46 5.78 -2.82
C VAL A 190 -0.47 5.51 -1.69
N LEU A 191 0.68 4.87 -1.97
CA LEU A 191 1.76 4.68 -0.99
C LEU A 191 2.43 5.99 -0.53
N ALA A 192 2.19 7.11 -1.22
CA ALA A 192 2.81 8.40 -0.92
C ALA A 192 1.78 9.49 -0.57
N VAL A 193 0.63 9.10 -0.04
CA VAL A 193 -0.44 10.02 0.35
C VAL A 193 -0.94 9.70 1.75
N ASN A 194 -1.45 10.71 2.46
CA ASN A 194 -2.22 10.49 3.68
C ASN A 194 -3.67 10.09 3.37
N GLU A 195 -4.22 10.64 2.29
CA GLU A 195 -5.59 10.37 1.85
C GLU A 195 -5.62 10.08 0.35
N THR A 196 -6.39 9.07 -0.08
CA THR A 196 -6.52 8.66 -1.48
C THR A 196 -7.06 9.74 -2.41
N THR A 197 -7.66 10.79 -1.84
CA THR A 197 -8.18 11.96 -2.57
C THR A 197 -7.13 13.05 -2.82
N GLN A 198 -5.93 12.94 -2.24
CA GLN A 198 -4.88 13.93 -2.45
C GLN A 198 -4.38 13.90 -3.90
N PRO A 199 -4.20 15.08 -4.53
CA PRO A 199 -3.61 15.14 -5.86
C PRO A 199 -2.18 14.63 -5.87
N THR A 200 -1.86 13.73 -6.81
CA THR A 200 -0.53 13.14 -6.97
C THR A 200 0.05 13.41 -8.35
N ILE A 201 1.37 13.35 -8.42
CA ILE A 201 2.14 13.33 -9.66
C ILE A 201 2.99 12.07 -9.67
N ALA A 202 3.04 11.39 -10.82
CA ALA A 202 3.94 10.28 -11.06
C ALA A 202 4.76 10.52 -12.34
N ARG A 203 6.00 10.02 -12.38
CA ARG A 203 6.92 10.19 -13.51
C ARG A 203 7.76 8.94 -13.72
N THR A 204 8.13 8.67 -14.98
CA THR A 204 9.16 7.68 -15.31
C THR A 204 10.49 8.37 -15.47
N LEU A 205 11.55 7.71 -15.02
CA LEU A 205 12.92 8.17 -15.19
C LEU A 205 13.89 6.98 -15.21
N SER A 206 15.12 7.21 -15.66
CA SER A 206 16.18 6.20 -15.64
C SER A 206 17.49 6.84 -15.19
N LYS A 207 18.19 6.18 -14.29
CA LYS A 207 19.49 6.61 -13.78
C LYS A 207 20.32 5.40 -13.34
N ASN A 208 21.61 5.41 -13.65
CA ASN A 208 22.59 4.42 -13.19
C ASN A 208 22.20 2.95 -13.49
N GLY A 209 21.60 2.70 -14.67
CA GLY A 209 21.18 1.34 -15.06
C GLY A 209 19.92 0.82 -14.34
N ILE A 210 19.19 1.71 -13.68
CA ILE A 210 17.89 1.41 -13.04
C ILE A 210 16.83 2.31 -13.66
N SER A 211 15.71 1.70 -14.05
CA SER A 211 14.51 2.41 -14.48
C SER A 211 13.54 2.54 -13.31
N TYR A 212 12.92 3.70 -13.16
CA TYR A 212 12.03 4.02 -12.05
C TYR A 212 10.68 4.52 -12.50
N VAL A 213 9.67 4.28 -11.68
CA VAL A 213 8.50 5.14 -11.59
C VAL A 213 8.51 5.78 -10.20
N GLU A 214 8.50 7.10 -10.19
CA GLU A 214 8.44 7.92 -8.98
C GLU A 214 7.03 8.50 -8.84
N ALA A 215 6.49 8.58 -7.61
CA ALA A 215 5.20 9.24 -7.36
C ALA A 215 5.15 9.89 -5.97
N GLY A 216 4.42 11.01 -5.87
CA GLY A 216 4.20 11.72 -4.61
C GLY A 216 3.04 12.70 -4.73
N THR A 217 2.69 13.37 -3.63
CA THR A 217 1.69 14.45 -3.66
C THR A 217 2.20 15.67 -4.44
N ILE A 218 1.28 16.42 -5.05
CA ILE A 218 1.66 17.64 -5.80
C ILE A 218 2.16 18.73 -4.85
N ASN A 219 1.56 18.86 -3.68
CA ASN A 219 1.78 20.00 -2.79
C ASN A 219 2.98 19.82 -1.85
N GLN A 220 3.45 18.58 -1.63
CA GLN A 220 4.60 18.26 -0.77
C GLN A 220 4.58 19.02 0.58
N PRO A 221 3.60 18.78 1.47
CA PRO A 221 3.47 19.48 2.75
C PRO A 221 4.45 18.90 3.79
N ILE A 222 5.74 19.17 3.61
CA ILE A 222 6.85 18.56 4.35
C ILE A 222 6.74 18.84 5.85
N CYS A 223 6.50 17.80 6.65
CA CYS A 223 6.35 17.85 8.12
C CYS A 223 5.27 18.85 8.58
N ASP A 224 4.24 19.11 7.78
CA ASP A 224 3.26 20.18 8.02
C ASP A 224 2.06 19.75 8.90
N ARG A 225 1.90 18.44 9.11
CA ARG A 225 0.76 17.88 9.85
C ARG A 225 1.20 17.22 11.14
N LYS A 226 0.31 17.25 12.14
CA LYS A 226 0.46 16.57 13.44
C LYS A 226 -0.77 15.73 13.72
N GLY A 227 -0.60 14.59 14.36
CA GLY A 227 -1.69 13.71 14.79
C GLY A 227 -1.33 12.24 14.66
N ASP A 228 -2.01 11.41 15.42
CA ASP A 228 -1.71 9.97 15.53
C ASP A 228 -2.09 9.14 14.30
N LEU A 229 -3.02 9.64 13.49
CA LEU A 229 -3.55 8.95 12.31
C LEU A 229 -3.05 9.54 10.98
N ILE A 230 -1.97 10.30 11.02
CA ILE A 230 -1.44 10.97 9.84
C ILE A 230 -0.27 10.18 9.27
N CYS A 231 -0.40 9.80 8.00
CA CYS A 231 0.70 9.25 7.21
C CYS A 231 1.49 10.38 6.55
N ALA A 232 2.75 10.15 6.24
CA ALA A 232 3.55 11.08 5.45
C ALA A 232 2.90 11.28 4.08
N ASP A 233 2.60 12.53 3.74
CA ASP A 233 2.05 12.95 2.46
C ASP A 233 2.98 13.91 1.72
N TRP A 234 4.26 13.84 2.03
CA TRP A 234 5.37 14.49 1.35
C TRP A 234 6.44 13.44 1.00
N GLY A 235 7.34 13.81 0.11
CA GLY A 235 8.32 12.87 -0.45
C GLY A 235 7.77 12.06 -1.61
N TYR A 236 8.52 11.06 -2.01
CA TYR A 236 8.23 10.28 -3.21
C TYR A 236 8.45 8.79 -2.97
N VAL A 237 7.49 7.98 -3.39
CA VAL A 237 7.68 6.55 -3.55
C VAL A 237 8.34 6.26 -4.89
N TYR A 238 9.27 5.31 -4.91
CA TYR A 238 9.98 4.84 -6.09
C TYR A 238 9.76 3.34 -6.26
N LEU A 239 9.31 2.93 -7.44
CA LEU A 239 9.42 1.55 -7.89
C LEU A 239 10.61 1.49 -8.84
N GLY A 240 11.65 0.74 -8.50
CA GLY A 240 12.90 0.66 -9.24
C GLY A 240 13.18 -0.74 -9.80
N SER A 241 13.49 -0.83 -11.08
CA SER A 241 13.87 -2.06 -11.76
C SER A 241 15.26 -1.94 -12.35
N VAL A 242 16.15 -2.88 -12.01
CA VAL A 242 17.43 -3.01 -12.69
C VAL A 242 17.19 -3.34 -14.16
N ASN A 243 17.80 -2.56 -15.05
CA ASN A 243 17.66 -2.77 -16.48
C ASN A 243 18.22 -4.15 -16.90
N GLY A 244 17.53 -4.85 -17.78
CA GLY A 244 17.91 -6.19 -18.19
C GLY A 244 16.94 -6.79 -19.19
N ALA A 245 17.35 -7.88 -19.83
CA ALA A 245 16.53 -8.59 -20.79
C ALA A 245 15.20 -9.06 -20.17
N GLY A 246 14.11 -8.86 -20.86
CA GLY A 246 12.77 -9.26 -20.43
C GLY A 246 12.15 -8.39 -19.34
N LYS A 247 12.88 -7.41 -18.78
CA LYS A 247 12.38 -6.53 -17.71
C LYS A 247 11.86 -5.22 -18.28
N SER A 248 10.71 -4.79 -17.80
CA SER A 248 10.13 -3.49 -18.14
C SER A 248 9.36 -2.89 -16.97
N ILE A 249 9.37 -1.57 -16.91
CA ILE A 249 8.61 -0.79 -15.92
C ILE A 249 7.80 0.28 -16.65
N SER A 250 6.59 0.53 -16.24
CA SER A 250 5.68 1.46 -16.91
C SER A 250 4.77 2.18 -15.94
N LEU A 251 4.38 3.39 -16.36
CA LEU A 251 3.38 4.22 -15.72
C LEU A 251 2.18 4.36 -16.65
N GLY A 252 0.98 4.03 -16.22
CA GLY A 252 -0.20 4.16 -17.07
C GLY A 252 -1.52 3.89 -16.37
N ASP A 253 -2.58 3.81 -17.16
CA ASP A 253 -3.92 3.54 -16.63
C ASP A 253 -3.97 2.21 -15.87
N TYR A 254 -4.57 2.24 -14.68
CA TYR A 254 -4.62 1.10 -13.77
C TYR A 254 -5.23 -0.16 -14.38
N SER A 255 -6.35 -0.03 -15.08
CA SER A 255 -7.01 -1.15 -15.74
C SER A 255 -6.29 -1.55 -17.04
N GLY A 256 -5.86 -0.55 -17.81
CA GLY A 256 -5.21 -0.77 -19.10
C GLY A 256 -3.85 -1.48 -19.01
N MET A 257 -3.10 -1.29 -17.91
CA MET A 257 -1.85 -2.02 -17.67
C MET A 257 -2.10 -3.52 -17.50
N LYS A 258 -3.05 -3.90 -16.67
CA LYS A 258 -3.45 -5.31 -16.46
C LYS A 258 -3.99 -5.93 -17.73
N GLU A 259 -4.88 -5.21 -18.45
CA GLU A 259 -5.46 -5.69 -19.69
C GLU A 259 -4.39 -5.97 -20.75
N ALA A 260 -3.43 -5.08 -20.91
CA ALA A 260 -2.33 -5.27 -21.85
C ALA A 260 -1.46 -6.48 -21.47
N PHE A 261 -1.15 -6.63 -20.17
CA PHE A 261 -0.38 -7.78 -19.69
C PHE A 261 -1.11 -9.10 -19.93
N VAL A 262 -2.39 -9.19 -19.57
CA VAL A 262 -3.19 -10.43 -19.73
C VAL A 262 -3.35 -10.81 -21.19
N LYS A 263 -3.56 -9.82 -22.10
CA LYS A 263 -3.74 -10.08 -23.53
C LYS A 263 -2.44 -10.37 -24.28
N ASN A 264 -1.38 -9.65 -23.95
CA ASN A 264 -0.18 -9.59 -24.79
C ASN A 264 1.10 -10.00 -24.05
N GLY A 265 1.04 -10.24 -22.73
CA GLY A 265 2.22 -10.49 -21.89
C GLY A 265 3.18 -9.30 -21.79
N THR A 266 2.71 -8.09 -22.10
CA THR A 266 3.52 -6.86 -22.09
C THR A 266 2.78 -5.73 -21.42
N LEU A 267 3.52 -4.73 -20.93
CA LEU A 267 2.89 -3.52 -20.39
C LEU A 267 2.36 -2.64 -21.51
N ALA A 268 1.28 -1.92 -21.25
CA ALA A 268 0.82 -0.84 -22.11
C ALA A 268 1.89 0.26 -22.23
N SER A 269 1.80 1.10 -23.25
CA SER A 269 2.72 2.22 -23.47
C SER A 269 2.84 3.08 -22.22
N SER A 270 4.08 3.23 -21.76
CA SER A 270 4.39 4.03 -20.58
C SER A 270 4.16 5.52 -20.85
N LYS A 271 3.54 6.19 -19.89
CA LYS A 271 3.51 7.65 -19.85
C LYS A 271 4.73 8.19 -19.13
N THR A 272 5.31 9.26 -19.63
CA THR A 272 6.44 9.92 -18.97
C THR A 272 6.01 10.66 -17.73
N LYS A 273 4.74 11.09 -17.66
CA LYS A 273 4.15 11.82 -16.55
C LYS A 273 2.67 11.53 -16.45
N TRP A 274 2.16 11.43 -15.20
CA TRP A 274 0.74 11.29 -14.88
C TRP A 274 0.37 12.20 -13.71
N ILE A 275 -0.73 12.94 -13.84
CA ILE A 275 -1.27 13.78 -12.77
C ILE A 275 -2.63 13.24 -12.39
N THR A 276 -2.78 12.86 -11.12
CA THR A 276 -4.04 12.42 -10.53
C THR A 276 -4.64 13.58 -9.75
N ARG A 277 -5.86 13.97 -10.10
CA ARG A 277 -6.66 14.97 -9.37
C ARG A 277 -7.95 14.38 -8.79
N ARG A 278 -8.26 13.16 -9.17
CA ARG A 278 -9.43 12.40 -8.75
C ARG A 278 -9.02 10.96 -8.53
N GLU A 279 -9.57 10.34 -7.50
CA GLU A 279 -9.23 9.00 -7.06
C GLU A 279 -9.38 7.94 -8.18
N GLU A 280 -10.41 8.07 -9.02
CA GLU A 280 -10.66 7.17 -10.15
C GLU A 280 -9.60 7.21 -11.26
N ASN A 281 -8.74 8.23 -11.28
CA ASN A 281 -7.65 8.38 -12.25
C ASN A 281 -6.28 8.02 -11.68
N THR A 282 -6.22 7.28 -10.60
CA THR A 282 -4.96 6.80 -10.02
C THR A 282 -4.29 5.81 -10.98
N PRO A 283 -3.02 6.06 -11.38
CA PRO A 283 -2.31 5.19 -12.32
C PRO A 283 -1.75 3.94 -11.64
N ALA A 284 -1.42 2.94 -12.45
CA ALA A 284 -0.53 1.85 -12.07
C ALA A 284 0.94 2.26 -12.31
N MET A 285 1.78 1.93 -11.35
CA MET A 285 3.22 1.84 -11.44
C MET A 285 3.54 0.34 -11.56
N ALA A 286 3.74 -0.15 -12.78
CA ALA A 286 3.75 -1.57 -13.08
C ALA A 286 5.13 -2.07 -13.52
N TYR A 287 5.46 -3.30 -13.14
CA TYR A 287 6.66 -4.01 -13.53
C TYR A 287 6.32 -5.36 -14.14
N VAL A 288 7.04 -5.74 -15.19
CA VAL A 288 7.00 -7.08 -15.80
C VAL A 288 8.40 -7.63 -15.93
N HIS A 289 8.56 -8.91 -15.64
CA HIS A 289 9.70 -9.71 -16.04
C HIS A 289 9.23 -10.87 -16.91
N ASN A 290 9.52 -10.80 -18.20
CA ASN A 290 9.34 -11.91 -19.12
C ASN A 290 10.58 -12.78 -19.04
N PHE A 291 10.45 -13.95 -18.42
CA PHE A 291 11.53 -14.92 -18.29
C PHE A 291 11.76 -15.73 -19.59
N GLY A 292 10.80 -15.68 -20.56
CA GLY A 292 10.74 -16.65 -21.63
C GLY A 292 10.56 -18.06 -21.08
N THR A 293 11.19 -19.03 -21.69
CA THR A 293 11.13 -20.44 -21.28
C THR A 293 11.87 -20.68 -19.98
N VAL A 294 11.17 -21.22 -18.98
CA VAL A 294 11.70 -21.61 -17.67
C VAL A 294 11.83 -23.11 -17.61
N THR A 295 13.04 -23.58 -17.34
CA THR A 295 13.38 -25.01 -17.19
C THR A 295 13.34 -25.42 -15.72
N LYS A 296 13.64 -26.69 -15.44
CA LYS A 296 13.70 -27.27 -14.08
C LYS A 296 14.58 -26.50 -13.07
N ASP A 297 15.58 -25.77 -13.56
CA ASP A 297 16.50 -25.00 -12.70
C ASP A 297 15.85 -23.72 -12.15
N GLY A 298 14.70 -23.33 -12.75
CA GLY A 298 14.00 -22.11 -12.39
C GLY A 298 14.70 -20.86 -12.87
N LYS A 299 14.04 -19.72 -12.69
CA LYS A 299 14.60 -18.38 -12.92
C LYS A 299 14.15 -17.44 -11.81
N ASP A 300 14.97 -16.45 -11.52
CA ASP A 300 14.73 -15.50 -10.45
C ASP A 300 14.97 -14.06 -10.89
N GLY A 301 14.62 -13.15 -10.03
CA GLY A 301 14.87 -11.73 -10.18
C GLY A 301 14.47 -10.95 -8.94
N PHE A 302 14.71 -9.66 -8.97
CA PHE A 302 14.24 -8.73 -7.96
C PHE A 302 13.96 -7.36 -8.55
N LEU A 303 13.16 -6.61 -7.83
CA LEU A 303 12.96 -5.17 -7.98
C LEU A 303 13.02 -4.54 -6.60
N MET A 304 13.08 -3.23 -6.56
CA MET A 304 13.19 -2.47 -5.32
C MET A 304 12.06 -1.46 -5.21
N ILE A 305 11.58 -1.25 -4.00
CA ILE A 305 10.65 -0.19 -3.68
C ILE A 305 11.25 0.68 -2.59
N GLY A 306 11.24 2.00 -2.76
CA GLY A 306 11.82 2.92 -1.80
C GLY A 306 10.97 4.17 -1.60
N TYR A 307 11.25 4.91 -0.53
CA TYR A 307 10.56 6.13 -0.20
C TYR A 307 11.53 7.21 0.26
N ASP A 308 11.68 8.28 -0.52
CA ASP A 308 12.44 9.45 -0.09
C ASP A 308 11.51 10.47 0.55
N ASP A 309 11.58 10.60 1.85
CA ASP A 309 10.78 11.53 2.64
C ASP A 309 11.32 12.98 2.67
N ILE A 310 12.38 13.27 1.92
CA ILE A 310 13.05 14.56 1.81
C ILE A 310 13.60 15.03 3.16
N TYR A 311 12.72 15.30 4.12
CA TYR A 311 12.98 15.49 5.54
C TYR A 311 12.15 14.48 6.33
N SER A 312 12.80 13.79 7.25
CA SER A 312 12.21 12.67 7.97
C SER A 312 11.33 13.09 9.13
N ILE A 313 11.73 14.12 9.84
CA ILE A 313 11.00 14.64 11.00
C ILE A 313 11.24 16.15 11.16
N GLU A 314 10.38 16.79 11.95
CA GLU A 314 10.65 18.08 12.56
C GLU A 314 10.96 17.87 14.05
N TYR A 315 12.17 18.23 14.47
CA TYR A 315 12.62 18.13 15.84
C TYR A 315 13.12 19.51 16.32
N MET A 316 12.58 19.99 17.44
CA MET A 316 12.90 21.32 17.99
C MET A 316 12.79 22.45 16.96
N TYR A 317 11.70 22.44 16.16
CA TYR A 317 11.44 23.41 15.07
C TYR A 317 12.41 23.36 13.88
N GLU A 318 13.29 22.37 13.81
CA GLU A 318 14.18 22.15 12.69
C GLU A 318 13.84 20.85 11.95
N LYS A 319 13.75 20.92 10.63
CA LYS A 319 13.55 19.73 9.80
C LYS A 319 14.84 18.96 9.66
N ARG A 320 14.80 17.67 9.98
CA ARG A 320 15.96 16.77 9.96
C ARG A 320 15.83 15.75 8.83
N MET A 321 16.92 15.51 8.12
CA MET A 321 17.00 14.46 7.11
C MET A 321 17.21 13.10 7.76
N GLY A 322 16.82 12.03 7.07
CA GLY A 322 17.17 10.67 7.47
C GLY A 322 18.68 10.46 7.49
N TYR A 323 19.16 9.66 8.44
CA TYR A 323 20.58 9.38 8.65
C TYR A 323 21.30 8.94 7.35
N TRP A 324 20.68 8.07 6.55
CA TRP A 324 21.21 7.55 5.29
C TRP A 324 21.59 8.61 4.24
N LYS A 325 21.04 9.82 4.38
CA LYS A 325 21.33 10.94 3.46
C LYS A 325 22.66 11.63 3.72
N HIS A 326 23.28 11.39 4.87
CA HIS A 326 24.54 12.04 5.27
C HIS A 326 24.53 13.55 5.00
N ASP A 327 23.55 14.26 5.55
CA ASP A 327 23.31 15.70 5.35
C ASP A 327 23.13 16.11 3.87
N GLY A 328 22.45 15.26 3.10
CA GLY A 328 22.11 15.49 1.70
C GLY A 328 23.23 15.14 0.70
N LYS A 329 24.32 14.50 1.15
CA LYS A 329 25.39 14.02 0.27
C LYS A 329 25.00 12.77 -0.50
N VAL A 330 24.05 11.98 0.00
CA VAL A 330 23.54 10.75 -0.61
C VAL A 330 22.11 11.00 -1.10
N THR A 331 21.88 10.76 -2.39
CA THR A 331 20.56 10.81 -2.99
C THR A 331 19.87 9.45 -2.94
N ILE A 332 18.57 9.42 -3.13
CA ILE A 332 17.82 8.16 -3.23
C ILE A 332 18.35 7.25 -4.36
N PHE A 333 18.83 7.84 -5.46
CA PHE A 333 19.40 7.10 -6.59
C PHE A 333 20.73 6.44 -6.25
N ASP A 334 21.58 7.12 -5.47
CA ASP A 334 22.85 6.56 -4.99
C ASP A 334 22.57 5.40 -4.02
N ALA A 335 21.54 5.53 -3.19
CA ALA A 335 21.07 4.47 -2.30
C ALA A 335 20.57 3.25 -3.08
N PHE A 336 19.72 3.45 -4.11
CA PHE A 336 19.27 2.36 -4.97
C PHE A 336 20.43 1.64 -5.67
N GLU A 337 21.42 2.40 -6.15
CA GLU A 337 22.62 1.85 -6.79
C GLU A 337 23.42 0.99 -5.82
N LYS A 338 23.69 1.51 -4.61
CA LYS A 338 24.40 0.78 -3.54
C LYS A 338 23.67 -0.52 -3.17
N LEU A 339 22.33 -0.48 -3.05
CA LEU A 339 21.55 -1.66 -2.72
C LEU A 339 21.50 -2.68 -3.86
N ARG A 340 21.40 -2.22 -5.13
CA ARG A 340 21.52 -3.09 -6.30
C ARG A 340 22.83 -3.86 -6.31
N ASP A 341 23.95 -3.14 -6.12
CA ASP A 341 25.28 -3.70 -6.24
C ASP A 341 25.63 -4.67 -5.09
N ASN A 342 24.99 -4.49 -3.94
CA ASN A 342 25.20 -5.32 -2.76
C ASN A 342 24.04 -6.32 -2.49
N TYR A 343 23.14 -6.50 -3.44
CA TYR A 343 21.92 -7.31 -3.26
C TYR A 343 22.21 -8.67 -2.63
N GLN A 344 23.13 -9.44 -3.19
CA GLN A 344 23.42 -10.80 -2.71
C GLN A 344 23.91 -10.82 -1.26
N SER A 345 24.88 -9.98 -0.94
CA SER A 345 25.45 -9.85 0.41
C SER A 345 24.41 -9.40 1.43
N ILE A 346 23.56 -8.43 1.06
CA ILE A 346 22.47 -7.95 1.94
C ILE A 346 21.47 -9.06 2.20
N MET A 347 21.06 -9.82 1.18
CA MET A 347 20.13 -10.93 1.34
C MET A 347 20.69 -12.06 2.20
N GLU A 348 21.98 -12.33 2.13
CA GLU A 348 22.67 -13.30 2.99
C GLU A 348 22.68 -12.84 4.46
N ARG A 349 23.01 -11.58 4.72
CA ARG A 349 22.96 -10.97 6.06
C ARG A 349 21.55 -10.98 6.65
N CYS A 350 20.55 -10.64 5.86
CA CYS A 350 19.14 -10.67 6.29
C CYS A 350 18.72 -12.10 6.70
N ARG A 351 19.03 -13.10 5.87
CA ARG A 351 18.74 -14.51 6.20
C ARG A 351 19.45 -14.98 7.46
N ALA A 352 20.72 -14.61 7.63
CA ALA A 352 21.48 -14.97 8.83
C ALA A 352 20.87 -14.37 10.11
N LEU A 353 20.41 -13.11 10.04
CA LEU A 353 19.73 -12.47 11.16
C LEU A 353 18.35 -13.10 11.43
N ASP A 354 17.57 -13.37 10.38
CA ASP A 354 16.27 -14.03 10.49
C ASP A 354 16.42 -15.41 11.18
N GLU A 355 17.40 -16.22 10.76
CA GLU A 355 17.69 -17.53 11.32
C GLU A 355 18.18 -17.43 12.78
N LEU A 356 19.05 -16.47 13.09
CA LEU A 356 19.54 -16.24 14.45
C LEU A 356 18.39 -15.91 15.41
N ILE A 357 17.58 -14.91 15.08
CA ILE A 357 16.46 -14.49 15.92
C ILE A 357 15.46 -15.63 16.11
N TYR A 358 15.08 -16.30 15.00
CA TYR A 358 14.09 -17.36 15.05
C TYR A 358 14.58 -18.56 15.88
N SER A 359 15.81 -19.04 15.61
CA SER A 359 16.35 -20.24 16.29
C SER A 359 16.57 -20.02 17.79
N ASP A 360 17.05 -18.84 18.18
CA ASP A 360 17.27 -18.55 19.60
C ASP A 360 15.95 -18.37 20.37
N ALA A 361 14.98 -17.72 19.75
CA ALA A 361 13.65 -17.58 20.34
C ALA A 361 12.90 -18.92 20.40
N GLU A 362 13.05 -19.79 19.39
CA GLU A 362 12.45 -21.13 19.38
C GLU A 362 13.03 -22.02 20.50
N LYS A 363 14.34 -21.98 20.72
CA LYS A 363 14.99 -22.69 21.85
C LYS A 363 14.48 -22.18 23.20
N ALA A 364 14.24 -20.87 23.32
CA ALA A 364 13.80 -20.23 24.57
C ALA A 364 12.32 -20.48 24.90
N GLY A 365 11.42 -20.48 23.90
CA GLY A 365 9.98 -20.50 24.14
C GLY A 365 9.13 -21.24 23.09
N GLY A 366 9.78 -21.95 22.16
CA GLY A 366 9.13 -22.71 21.11
C GLY A 366 8.63 -21.83 19.93
N LYS A 367 8.03 -22.49 18.94
CA LYS A 367 7.67 -21.89 17.65
C LYS A 367 6.85 -20.59 17.75
N LYS A 368 5.78 -20.59 18.56
CA LYS A 368 4.94 -19.39 18.75
C LYS A 368 5.71 -18.19 19.33
N TYR A 369 6.66 -18.47 20.22
CA TYR A 369 7.50 -17.44 20.77
C TYR A 369 8.46 -16.88 19.70
N ALA A 370 9.02 -17.73 18.86
CA ALA A 370 9.86 -17.29 17.73
C ALA A 370 9.10 -16.41 16.73
N GLU A 371 7.85 -16.78 16.40
CA GLU A 371 6.97 -15.98 15.54
C GLU A 371 6.68 -14.59 16.16
N ILE A 372 6.43 -14.53 17.47
CA ILE A 372 6.21 -13.25 18.20
C ILE A 372 7.49 -12.41 18.21
N CYS A 373 8.65 -13.01 18.47
CA CYS A 373 9.93 -12.29 18.49
C CYS A 373 10.27 -11.71 17.11
N SER A 374 10.04 -12.46 16.03
CA SER A 374 10.22 -11.98 14.66
C SER A 374 9.31 -10.77 14.34
N ALA A 375 8.03 -10.86 14.72
CA ALA A 375 7.08 -9.76 14.55
C ALA A 375 7.44 -8.54 15.41
N ALA A 376 7.84 -8.75 16.67
CA ALA A 376 8.25 -7.70 17.59
C ALA A 376 9.49 -6.95 17.10
N TYR A 377 10.49 -7.66 16.56
CA TYR A 377 11.67 -7.05 15.96
C TYR A 377 11.28 -6.06 14.85
N ARG A 378 10.42 -6.49 13.92
CA ARG A 378 9.93 -5.62 12.85
C ARG A 378 9.21 -4.38 13.38
N GLN A 379 8.31 -4.57 14.33
CA GLN A 379 7.53 -3.46 14.91
C GLN A 379 8.43 -2.44 15.61
N VAL A 380 9.39 -2.91 16.39
CA VAL A 380 10.32 -2.02 17.09
C VAL A 380 11.13 -1.20 16.10
N ILE A 381 11.76 -1.85 15.11
CA ILE A 381 12.61 -1.15 14.15
C ILE A 381 11.78 -0.18 13.30
N SER A 382 10.64 -0.61 12.75
CA SER A 382 9.81 0.23 11.88
C SER A 382 9.09 1.37 12.59
N ALA A 383 8.93 1.29 13.91
CA ALA A 383 8.37 2.38 14.72
C ALA A 383 9.36 3.52 15.01
N HIS A 384 10.63 3.35 14.66
CA HIS A 384 11.68 4.33 14.93
C HIS A 384 12.18 4.98 13.64
N LYS A 385 12.66 6.19 13.75
CA LYS A 385 13.29 6.93 12.67
C LYS A 385 14.69 7.36 13.10
N LEU A 386 15.69 6.95 12.33
CA LEU A 386 17.08 7.38 12.56
C LEU A 386 17.37 8.63 11.74
N PHE A 387 17.82 9.67 12.39
CA PHE A 387 18.22 10.94 11.77
C PHE A 387 19.52 11.46 12.37
N THR A 388 20.18 12.39 11.69
CA THR A 388 21.43 13.01 12.17
C THR A 388 21.10 14.13 13.15
N ASP A 389 21.68 14.10 14.34
CA ASP A 389 21.71 15.25 15.23
C ASP A 389 22.95 16.10 14.88
N LYS A 390 22.75 17.43 14.75
CA LYS A 390 23.83 18.38 14.43
C LYS A 390 24.44 18.95 15.70
#